data_faf031c4607353bb9084da0b4620f439
#
_entry.id   faf031c4607353bb9084da0b4620f439
#
_cell.length_a   1.000
_cell.length_b   1.000
_cell.length_c   1.000
_cell.angle_alpha   90.00
_cell.angle_beta   90.00
_cell.angle_gamma   90.00
#
_symmetry.space_group_name_H-M   'P 1'
#
loop_
_entity.id
_entity.type
_entity.pdbx_description
1 polymer ?
#
loop_
_entity_poly.entity_id
_entity_poly.type
_entity_poly.pdbx_seq_one_letter_code
_entity_poly.pdbx_strand_id
1 'polypeptide(L)'
;MAVSRFEKSALAAGGLLACAALIALATPATQFRGADAQPLTYFIAEGSPPSGFQPSDRELAVWALQAWARATPGSLDLQAAREEDAVVRVYWSPPDDNTFGEMRPLTTHGRQGAAVFIRADMNALGLEIGLRARRDPLWRESIVYLTCLHELGHALGLSHTADMRDIMYYFGYGGDIVDYFARYRQPLHTRDDIAGASGLSTADVQRVRALHPPR
;
A
#
# COMPACT_ATOMS: atom_id res chain seq x y z
N MET A 1 2.74 -42.15 -53.40
CA MET A 1 3.54 -41.00 -52.98
C MET A 1 2.65 -40.15 -52.07
N ALA A 2 2.85 -40.27 -50.76
CA ALA A 2 2.03 -39.56 -49.74
C ALA A 2 2.85 -38.37 -49.23
N VAL A 3 2.27 -37.18 -49.32
CA VAL A 3 2.83 -35.95 -48.75
C VAL A 3 2.17 -35.71 -47.39
N SER A 4 2.96 -35.90 -46.35
CA SER A 4 2.56 -35.64 -44.97
C SER A 4 2.50 -34.14 -44.69
N ARG A 5 1.34 -33.67 -44.24
CA ARG A 5 1.16 -32.30 -43.67
C ARG A 5 1.63 -32.31 -42.23
N PHE A 6 2.67 -31.54 -41.93
CA PHE A 6 3.03 -31.16 -40.57
C PHE A 6 2.11 -30.02 -40.10
N GLU A 7 1.20 -30.31 -39.18
CA GLU A 7 0.50 -29.31 -38.41
C GLU A 7 1.44 -28.78 -37.31
N LYS A 8 1.72 -27.49 -37.36
CA LYS A 8 2.42 -26.77 -36.31
C LYS A 8 1.40 -26.37 -35.25
N SER A 9 1.30 -27.16 -34.20
CA SER A 9 0.59 -26.73 -32.97
C SER A 9 1.44 -25.70 -32.24
N ALA A 10 1.01 -24.46 -32.27
CA ALA A 10 1.53 -23.41 -31.39
C ALA A 10 0.94 -23.61 -30.00
N LEU A 11 1.73 -24.14 -29.07
CA LEU A 11 1.43 -24.10 -27.65
C LEU A 11 1.66 -22.66 -27.15
N ALA A 12 0.58 -21.94 -26.96
CA ALA A 12 0.56 -20.72 -26.16
C ALA A 12 0.69 -21.13 -24.68
N ALA A 13 1.90 -21.00 -24.14
CA ALA A 13 2.14 -21.12 -22.70
C ALA A 13 1.63 -19.85 -22.03
N GLY A 14 0.33 -19.83 -21.70
CA GLY A 14 -0.25 -18.87 -20.80
C GLY A 14 0.22 -19.18 -19.38
N GLY A 15 1.24 -18.45 -18.91
CA GLY A 15 1.65 -18.48 -17.52
C GLY A 15 0.58 -17.83 -16.65
N LEU A 16 -0.31 -18.64 -16.09
CA LEU A 16 -1.15 -18.24 -14.96
C LEU A 16 -0.23 -18.01 -13.76
N LEU A 17 0.09 -16.76 -13.48
CA LEU A 17 0.56 -16.34 -12.16
C LEU A 17 -0.60 -16.59 -11.18
N ALA A 18 -0.54 -17.72 -10.48
CA ALA A 18 -1.39 -17.99 -9.35
C ALA A 18 -1.00 -17.02 -8.21
N CYS A 19 -1.68 -15.88 -8.12
CA CYS A 19 -1.72 -15.12 -6.89
C CYS A 19 -2.37 -16.03 -5.84
N ALA A 20 -1.58 -16.65 -4.98
CA ALA A 20 -2.07 -17.32 -3.79
C ALA A 20 -2.62 -16.24 -2.85
N ALA A 21 -3.90 -15.89 -3.03
CA ALA A 21 -4.65 -15.14 -2.05
C ALA A 21 -4.85 -16.08 -0.86
N LEU A 22 -4.03 -15.94 0.17
CA LEU A 22 -4.37 -16.39 1.51
C LEU A 22 -5.64 -15.60 1.90
N ILE A 23 -6.78 -16.26 1.80
CA ILE A 23 -8.01 -15.81 2.44
C ILE A 23 -7.74 -15.94 3.95
N ALA A 24 -7.17 -14.90 4.53
CA ALA A 24 -7.27 -14.69 5.95
C ALA A 24 -8.76 -14.51 6.23
N LEU A 25 -9.39 -15.53 6.83
CA LEU A 25 -10.68 -15.41 7.47
C LEU A 25 -10.63 -14.11 8.28
N ALA A 26 -11.43 -13.14 7.89
CA ALA A 26 -11.51 -11.85 8.54
C ALA A 26 -11.95 -12.07 10.00
N THR A 27 -10.97 -12.27 10.87
CA THR A 27 -11.17 -11.88 12.26
C THR A 27 -11.53 -10.41 12.22
N PRO A 28 -12.57 -9.97 12.95
CA PRO A 28 -12.94 -8.56 12.97
C PRO A 28 -11.65 -7.80 13.27
N ALA A 29 -11.23 -6.97 12.30
CA ALA A 29 -10.06 -6.14 12.44
C ALA A 29 -10.20 -5.44 13.79
N THR A 30 -9.25 -5.69 14.68
CA THR A 30 -9.27 -5.07 16.01
C THR A 30 -9.05 -3.60 15.76
N GLN A 31 -10.16 -2.87 15.69
CA GLN A 31 -10.20 -1.48 15.26
C GLN A 31 -9.39 -0.65 16.26
N PHE A 32 -8.40 0.06 15.76
CA PHE A 32 -7.88 1.21 16.45
C PHE A 32 -9.05 2.20 16.61
N ARG A 33 -9.75 2.09 17.72
CA ARG A 33 -10.85 3.03 18.03
C ARG A 33 -10.22 4.32 18.52
N GLY A 34 -10.44 5.41 17.79
CA GLY A 34 -10.05 6.76 18.19
C GLY A 34 -10.70 7.29 19.49
N ALA A 35 -11.21 6.37 20.35
CA ALA A 35 -11.80 6.67 21.66
C ALA A 35 -10.78 7.10 22.70
N ASP A 36 -9.49 6.76 22.52
CA ASP A 36 -8.43 7.18 23.43
C ASP A 36 -7.93 8.58 23.01
N ALA A 37 -7.90 9.52 23.94
CA ALA A 37 -7.42 10.88 23.74
C ALA A 37 -5.91 10.98 23.45
N GLN A 38 -5.26 9.85 23.14
CA GLN A 38 -3.82 9.76 22.92
C GLN A 38 -3.50 9.87 21.43
N PRO A 39 -2.36 10.48 21.08
CA PRO A 39 -1.90 10.55 19.69
C PRO A 39 -1.67 9.16 19.11
N LEU A 40 -1.80 9.04 17.79
CA LEU A 40 -1.35 7.89 17.02
C LEU A 40 0.17 7.99 16.90
N THR A 41 0.87 7.24 17.75
CA THR A 41 2.33 7.18 17.66
C THR A 41 2.78 6.31 16.50
N TYR A 42 3.75 6.78 15.71
CA TYR A 42 4.26 6.03 14.57
C TYR A 42 5.79 5.96 14.53
N PHE A 43 6.28 4.88 13.95
CA PHE A 43 7.70 4.65 13.64
C PHE A 43 7.83 4.20 12.19
N ILE A 44 8.87 4.68 11.50
CA ILE A 44 9.21 4.25 10.14
C ILE A 44 10.65 3.78 10.15
N ALA A 45 10.84 2.49 9.89
CA ALA A 45 12.15 1.85 9.90
C ALA A 45 13.05 2.37 8.77
N GLU A 46 14.35 2.22 8.94
CA GLU A 46 15.30 2.22 7.83
C GLU A 46 15.15 0.91 7.06
N GLY A 47 15.25 0.97 5.74
CA GLY A 47 15.27 -0.21 4.90
C GLY A 47 16.68 -0.65 4.56
N SER A 48 16.80 -1.85 3.99
CA SER A 48 18.04 -2.38 3.45
C SER A 48 18.07 -2.26 1.93
N PRO A 49 19.27 -2.14 1.28
CA PRO A 49 19.36 -2.07 -0.17
C PRO A 49 18.67 -3.23 -0.92
N PRO A 50 18.71 -4.49 -0.44
CA PRO A 50 18.02 -5.59 -1.08
C PRO A 50 16.50 -5.45 -1.14
N SER A 51 15.86 -4.68 -0.24
CA SER A 51 14.41 -4.40 -0.27
C SER A 51 13.98 -3.43 -1.36
N GLY A 52 14.93 -2.84 -2.11
CA GLY A 52 14.67 -1.75 -3.05
C GLY A 52 14.38 -0.40 -2.38
N PHE A 53 14.50 -0.33 -1.07
CA PHE A 53 14.32 0.88 -0.28
C PHE A 53 15.30 1.98 -0.68
N GLN A 54 14.80 3.20 -0.72
CA GLN A 54 15.57 4.44 -0.84
C GLN A 54 15.31 5.31 0.41
N PRO A 55 16.32 6.04 0.92
CA PRO A 55 16.14 6.87 2.13
C PRO A 55 14.96 7.85 2.05
N SER A 56 14.65 8.33 0.84
CA SER A 56 13.50 9.19 0.57
C SER A 56 12.14 8.50 0.73
N ASP A 57 12.06 7.16 0.74
CA ASP A 57 10.81 6.42 0.88
C ASP A 57 10.16 6.62 2.26
N ARG A 58 10.97 6.90 3.29
CA ARG A 58 10.45 7.22 4.62
C ARG A 58 9.51 8.42 4.61
N GLU A 59 9.83 9.42 3.81
CA GLU A 59 9.01 10.62 3.68
C GLU A 59 7.69 10.31 2.97
N LEU A 60 7.67 9.40 2.00
CA LEU A 60 6.45 8.93 1.35
C LEU A 60 5.49 8.25 2.36
N ALA A 61 6.04 7.45 3.29
CA ALA A 61 5.24 6.85 4.35
C ALA A 61 4.69 7.92 5.33
N VAL A 62 5.47 8.96 5.65
CA VAL A 62 5.00 10.10 6.45
C VAL A 62 3.88 10.83 5.72
N TRP A 63 4.02 11.11 4.43
CA TRP A 63 2.98 11.78 3.65
C TRP A 63 1.68 10.97 3.57
N ALA A 64 1.78 9.64 3.49
CA ALA A 64 0.63 8.74 3.55
C ALA A 64 -0.11 8.81 4.89
N LEU A 65 0.60 8.81 6.03
CA LEU A 65 0.02 9.06 7.36
C LEU A 65 -0.67 10.42 7.42
N GLN A 66 0.01 11.46 6.94
CA GLN A 66 -0.53 12.83 6.90
C GLN A 66 -1.77 12.94 6.01
N ALA A 67 -1.84 12.19 4.89
CA ALA A 67 -3.03 12.17 4.04
C ALA A 67 -4.25 11.63 4.79
N TRP A 68 -4.10 10.54 5.55
CA TRP A 68 -5.14 10.02 6.42
C TRP A 68 -5.53 11.00 7.54
N ALA A 69 -4.55 11.64 8.18
CA ALA A 69 -4.82 12.65 9.21
C ALA A 69 -5.58 13.86 8.64
N ARG A 70 -5.22 14.34 7.45
CA ARG A 70 -5.99 15.40 6.77
C ARG A 70 -7.42 14.96 6.41
N ALA A 71 -7.61 13.68 6.09
CA ALA A 71 -8.93 13.12 5.81
C ALA A 71 -9.82 13.03 7.07
N THR A 72 -9.23 13.01 8.26
CA THR A 72 -9.91 12.85 9.56
C THR A 72 -9.57 13.98 10.54
N PRO A 73 -9.89 15.24 10.20
CA PRO A 73 -9.50 16.39 11.02
C PRO A 73 -10.08 16.28 12.45
N GLY A 74 -9.22 16.49 13.42
CA GLY A 74 -9.57 16.41 14.86
C GLY A 74 -9.67 14.98 15.42
N SER A 75 -9.41 13.93 14.61
CA SER A 75 -9.51 12.53 15.06
C SER A 75 -8.14 11.85 15.15
N LEU A 76 -7.26 12.08 14.19
CA LEU A 76 -5.91 11.50 14.16
C LEU A 76 -4.88 12.60 14.42
N ASP A 77 -4.28 12.57 15.60
CA ASP A 77 -3.10 13.36 15.96
C ASP A 77 -1.86 12.47 15.82
N LEU A 78 -0.94 12.83 14.92
CA LEU A 78 0.22 12.01 14.56
C LEU A 78 1.44 12.43 15.38
N GLN A 79 2.08 11.47 16.04
CA GLN A 79 3.30 11.71 16.77
C GLN A 79 4.38 10.66 16.41
N ALA A 80 5.54 11.13 15.96
CA ALA A 80 6.69 10.24 15.79
C ALA A 80 7.18 9.70 17.15
N ALA A 81 7.53 8.41 17.19
CA ALA A 81 7.98 7.75 18.41
C ALA A 81 9.10 6.77 18.11
N ARG A 82 9.73 6.23 19.15
CA ARG A 82 10.65 5.09 19.02
C ARG A 82 9.86 3.83 18.63
N GLU A 83 10.54 2.86 18.06
CA GLU A 83 9.90 1.64 17.58
C GLU A 83 9.07 0.96 18.66
N GLU A 84 9.62 0.79 19.86
CA GLU A 84 8.96 0.13 20.98
C GLU A 84 7.71 0.84 21.49
N ASP A 85 7.61 2.16 21.28
CA ASP A 85 6.52 3.01 21.76
C ASP A 85 5.46 3.30 20.67
N ALA A 86 5.78 2.98 19.40
CA ALA A 86 4.91 3.25 18.27
C ALA A 86 3.79 2.20 18.15
N VAL A 87 2.55 2.67 18.02
CA VAL A 87 1.40 1.79 17.74
C VAL A 87 1.24 1.47 16.27
N VAL A 88 1.76 2.31 15.38
CA VAL A 88 1.88 2.02 13.94
C VAL A 88 3.35 1.99 13.57
N ARG A 89 3.79 0.88 12.98
CA ARG A 89 5.19 0.70 12.56
C ARG A 89 5.24 0.35 11.10
N VAL A 90 6.06 1.05 10.33
CA VAL A 90 6.28 0.80 8.91
C VAL A 90 7.65 0.19 8.70
N TYR A 91 7.69 -0.92 7.99
CA TYR A 91 8.88 -1.68 7.62
C TYR A 91 8.93 -1.89 6.11
N TRP A 92 10.12 -2.19 5.59
CA TRP A 92 10.35 -2.44 4.17
C TRP A 92 10.53 -3.95 3.97
N SER A 93 9.64 -4.55 3.16
CA SER A 93 9.63 -5.99 2.91
C SER A 93 10.94 -6.47 2.28
N PRO A 94 11.46 -7.63 2.69
CA PRO A 94 12.60 -8.26 2.04
C PRO A 94 12.23 -8.69 0.60
N PRO A 95 13.23 -8.95 -0.27
CA PRO A 95 13.00 -9.25 -1.69
C PRO A 95 12.25 -10.56 -1.94
N ASP A 96 12.31 -11.50 -1.04
CA ASP A 96 11.68 -12.83 -1.09
C ASP A 96 10.22 -12.84 -0.61
N ASP A 97 9.71 -11.74 -0.09
CA ASP A 97 8.30 -11.58 0.20
C ASP A 97 7.49 -11.43 -1.09
N ASN A 98 6.35 -12.11 -1.24
CA ASN A 98 5.53 -12.12 -2.45
C ASN A 98 4.34 -11.16 -2.41
N THR A 99 4.29 -10.27 -1.42
CA THR A 99 3.23 -9.27 -1.28
C THR A 99 3.67 -7.89 -1.76
N PHE A 100 2.74 -7.07 -2.25
CA PHE A 100 2.97 -5.64 -2.53
C PHE A 100 3.13 -4.85 -1.24
N GLY A 101 2.30 -5.17 -0.28
CA GLY A 101 2.28 -4.68 1.07
C GLY A 101 1.49 -5.63 1.95
N GLU A 102 1.64 -5.50 3.25
CA GLU A 102 0.92 -6.29 4.25
C GLU A 102 0.80 -5.50 5.55
N MET A 103 -0.39 -5.54 6.15
CA MET A 103 -0.60 -5.08 7.51
C MET A 103 -0.81 -6.27 8.44
N ARG A 104 -0.04 -6.31 9.54
CA ARG A 104 -0.18 -7.29 10.62
C ARG A 104 -0.57 -6.59 11.91
N PRO A 105 -1.60 -7.08 12.63
CA PRO A 105 -1.94 -6.53 13.94
C PRO A 105 -0.77 -6.66 14.93
N LEU A 106 -0.60 -5.64 15.76
CA LEU A 106 0.33 -5.69 16.88
C LEU A 106 -0.30 -5.06 18.12
N THR A 107 0.30 -5.31 19.28
CA THR A 107 -0.09 -4.66 20.54
C THR A 107 1.13 -3.99 21.16
N THR A 108 1.03 -2.69 21.46
CA THR A 108 2.08 -1.89 22.08
C THR A 108 1.56 -1.32 23.39
N HIS A 109 2.16 -1.68 24.52
CA HIS A 109 1.76 -1.23 25.86
C HIS A 109 0.24 -1.38 26.12
N GLY A 110 -0.35 -2.51 25.68
CA GLY A 110 -1.78 -2.79 25.84
C GLY A 110 -2.69 -2.08 24.80
N ARG A 111 -2.14 -1.22 23.94
CA ARG A 111 -2.87 -0.58 22.83
C ARG A 111 -2.81 -1.44 21.58
N GLN A 112 -3.94 -1.56 20.91
CA GLN A 112 -3.97 -2.17 19.58
C GLN A 112 -3.27 -1.28 18.57
N GLY A 113 -2.50 -1.87 17.67
CA GLY A 113 -1.72 -1.18 16.66
C GLY A 113 -1.51 -2.06 15.44
N ALA A 114 -0.59 -1.67 14.57
CA ALA A 114 -0.30 -2.36 13.33
C ALA A 114 1.18 -2.28 12.96
N ALA A 115 1.74 -3.38 12.48
CA ALA A 115 2.98 -3.44 11.72
C ALA A 115 2.63 -3.48 10.21
N VAL A 116 3.13 -2.52 9.47
CA VAL A 116 2.89 -2.35 8.03
C VAL A 116 4.18 -2.65 7.30
N PHE A 117 4.13 -3.56 6.34
CA PHE A 117 5.27 -3.99 5.52
C PHE A 117 5.06 -3.50 4.09
N ILE A 118 6.03 -2.79 3.54
CA ILE A 118 5.94 -2.15 2.22
C ILE A 118 7.01 -2.70 1.29
N ARG A 119 6.63 -3.13 0.10
CA ARG A 119 7.57 -3.51 -0.94
C ARG A 119 8.00 -2.29 -1.74
N ALA A 120 9.28 -1.97 -1.68
CA ALA A 120 9.88 -0.87 -2.46
C ALA A 120 10.62 -1.36 -3.72
N ASP A 121 10.79 -2.68 -3.91
CA ASP A 121 11.36 -3.27 -5.14
C ASP A 121 10.30 -3.37 -6.25
N MET A 122 10.35 -2.44 -7.18
CA MET A 122 9.44 -2.40 -8.33
C MET A 122 9.59 -3.57 -9.29
N ASN A 123 10.74 -4.26 -9.32
CA ASN A 123 10.92 -5.41 -10.22
C ASN A 123 10.06 -6.59 -9.79
N ALA A 124 9.75 -6.71 -8.50
CA ALA A 124 8.86 -7.74 -7.97
C ALA A 124 7.39 -7.52 -8.37
N LEU A 125 7.01 -6.30 -8.81
CA LEU A 125 5.66 -5.95 -9.24
C LEU A 125 5.37 -6.28 -10.71
N GLY A 126 6.34 -6.86 -11.41
CA GLY A 126 6.24 -7.23 -12.82
C GLY A 126 7.13 -6.39 -13.72
N LEU A 127 7.41 -6.96 -14.90
CA LEU A 127 8.39 -6.39 -15.84
C LEU A 127 8.04 -4.98 -16.30
N GLU A 128 6.78 -4.72 -16.62
CA GLU A 128 6.33 -3.41 -17.12
C GLU A 128 6.48 -2.33 -16.06
N ILE A 129 6.03 -2.59 -14.84
CA ILE A 129 6.16 -1.67 -13.70
C ILE A 129 7.63 -1.39 -13.41
N GLY A 130 8.47 -2.44 -13.35
CA GLY A 130 9.89 -2.29 -13.09
C GLY A 130 10.63 -1.51 -14.20
N LEU A 131 10.30 -1.74 -15.47
CA LEU A 131 10.87 -0.99 -16.60
C LEU A 131 10.49 0.49 -16.56
N ARG A 132 9.23 0.79 -16.26
CA ARG A 132 8.74 2.16 -16.14
C ARG A 132 9.36 2.88 -14.95
N ALA A 133 9.46 2.22 -13.80
CA ALA A 133 10.08 2.78 -12.60
C ALA A 133 11.55 3.20 -12.78
N ARG A 134 12.30 2.47 -13.64
CA ARG A 134 13.68 2.86 -13.99
C ARG A 134 13.78 4.12 -14.86
N ARG A 135 12.74 4.46 -15.60
CA ARG A 135 12.69 5.62 -16.52
C ARG A 135 11.99 6.82 -15.90
N ASP A 136 11.11 6.59 -14.96
CA ASP A 136 10.30 7.60 -14.27
C ASP A 136 10.40 7.39 -12.75
N PRO A 137 11.34 8.08 -12.07
CA PRO A 137 11.46 7.99 -10.61
C PRO A 137 10.17 8.37 -9.88
N LEU A 138 9.43 9.37 -10.39
CA LEU A 138 8.17 9.79 -9.78
C LEU A 138 7.06 8.73 -9.91
N TRP A 139 7.12 7.89 -10.95
CA TRP A 139 6.28 6.69 -11.05
C TRP A 139 6.56 5.70 -9.92
N ARG A 140 7.85 5.42 -9.64
CA ARG A 140 8.25 4.56 -8.53
C ARG A 140 7.76 5.12 -7.20
N GLU A 141 7.99 6.41 -6.95
CA GLU A 141 7.59 7.08 -5.72
C GLU A 141 6.07 7.09 -5.54
N SER A 142 5.30 7.27 -6.63
CA SER A 142 3.84 7.16 -6.61
C SER A 142 3.38 5.77 -6.15
N ILE A 143 4.01 4.70 -6.62
CA ILE A 143 3.67 3.33 -6.22
C ILE A 143 3.99 3.10 -4.75
N VAL A 144 5.18 3.48 -4.28
CA VAL A 144 5.56 3.36 -2.86
C VAL A 144 4.59 4.12 -1.98
N TYR A 145 4.27 5.37 -2.34
CA TYR A 145 3.31 6.19 -1.61
C TYR A 145 1.92 5.55 -1.53
N LEU A 146 1.36 5.11 -2.67
CA LEU A 146 0.04 4.50 -2.71
C LEU A 146 0.00 3.16 -1.97
N THR A 147 1.08 2.39 -2.00
CA THR A 147 1.18 1.17 -1.20
C THR A 147 1.21 1.50 0.31
N CYS A 148 1.99 2.50 0.73
CA CYS A 148 1.95 2.99 2.11
C CYS A 148 0.54 3.44 2.50
N LEU A 149 -0.14 4.20 1.62
CA LEU A 149 -1.48 4.72 1.87
C LEU A 149 -2.50 3.59 2.04
N HIS A 150 -2.43 2.54 1.20
CA HIS A 150 -3.29 1.35 1.28
C HIS A 150 -3.10 0.59 2.59
N GLU A 151 -1.86 0.21 2.90
CA GLU A 151 -1.56 -0.60 4.10
C GLU A 151 -1.84 0.17 5.40
N LEU A 152 -1.60 1.48 5.40
CA LEU A 152 -1.99 2.34 6.51
C LEU A 152 -3.51 2.47 6.64
N GLY A 153 -4.26 2.38 5.54
CA GLY A 153 -5.72 2.26 5.57
C GLY A 153 -6.17 1.02 6.35
N HIS A 154 -5.53 -0.13 6.14
CA HIS A 154 -5.76 -1.33 6.96
C HIS A 154 -5.39 -1.12 8.42
N ALA A 155 -4.28 -0.45 8.70
CA ALA A 155 -3.89 -0.11 10.07
C ALA A 155 -4.94 0.77 10.78
N LEU A 156 -5.67 1.59 10.03
CA LEU A 156 -6.79 2.41 10.52
C LEU A 156 -8.14 1.66 10.54
N GLY A 157 -8.17 0.36 10.20
CA GLY A 157 -9.36 -0.49 10.27
C GLY A 157 -10.18 -0.55 8.98
N LEU A 158 -9.71 -0.01 7.86
CA LEU A 158 -10.40 -0.11 6.59
C LEU A 158 -10.23 -1.50 5.97
N SER A 159 -11.31 -2.01 5.40
CA SER A 159 -11.32 -3.24 4.61
C SER A 159 -11.20 -2.94 3.12
N HIS A 160 -10.83 -3.95 2.33
CA HIS A 160 -10.83 -3.88 0.88
C HIS A 160 -12.18 -3.48 0.27
N THR A 161 -12.13 -2.88 -0.92
CA THR A 161 -13.29 -2.52 -1.73
C THR A 161 -13.18 -3.08 -3.14
N ALA A 162 -14.31 -3.09 -3.85
CA ALA A 162 -14.36 -3.50 -5.25
C ALA A 162 -14.34 -2.32 -6.24
N ASP A 163 -14.26 -1.08 -5.76
CA ASP A 163 -14.17 0.10 -6.63
C ASP A 163 -12.71 0.45 -6.87
N MET A 164 -12.27 0.34 -8.13
CA MET A 164 -10.90 0.61 -8.55
C MET A 164 -10.47 2.09 -8.38
N ARG A 165 -11.41 2.98 -8.04
CA ARG A 165 -11.11 4.39 -7.70
C ARG A 165 -10.66 4.57 -6.26
N ASP A 166 -10.95 3.60 -5.39
CA ASP A 166 -10.59 3.64 -3.97
C ASP A 166 -9.15 3.22 -3.76
N ILE A 167 -8.49 3.82 -2.75
CA ILE A 167 -7.17 3.36 -2.34
C ILE A 167 -7.22 1.94 -1.77
N MET A 168 -8.35 1.56 -1.16
CA MET A 168 -8.56 0.23 -0.58
C MET A 168 -9.01 -0.81 -1.60
N TYR A 169 -8.85 -0.57 -2.91
CA TYR A 169 -9.19 -1.55 -3.94
C TYR A 169 -8.39 -2.84 -3.80
N TYR A 170 -9.08 -3.98 -3.94
CA TYR A 170 -8.43 -5.30 -3.93
C TYR A 170 -8.17 -5.81 -5.34
N PHE A 171 -6.91 -5.87 -5.75
CA PHE A 171 -6.51 -6.33 -7.09
C PHE A 171 -6.85 -7.78 -7.40
N GLY A 172 -7.23 -8.60 -6.40
CA GLY A 172 -7.78 -9.93 -6.61
C GLY A 172 -9.10 -9.95 -7.38
N TYR A 173 -9.80 -8.81 -7.48
CA TYR A 173 -10.98 -8.67 -8.35
C TYR A 173 -10.62 -8.41 -9.82
N GLY A 174 -9.34 -8.33 -10.16
CA GLY A 174 -8.85 -8.03 -11.51
C GLY A 174 -8.53 -6.54 -11.70
N GLY A 175 -8.62 -6.07 -12.95
CA GLY A 175 -8.30 -4.69 -13.29
C GLY A 175 -6.84 -4.49 -13.69
N ASP A 176 -6.55 -3.32 -14.26
CA ASP A 176 -5.23 -2.94 -14.74
C ASP A 176 -4.47 -2.16 -13.64
N ILE A 177 -3.50 -2.84 -13.02
CA ILE A 177 -2.67 -2.25 -11.96
C ILE A 177 -1.76 -1.13 -12.49
N VAL A 178 -1.32 -1.22 -13.75
CA VAL A 178 -0.50 -0.16 -14.37
C VAL A 178 -1.34 1.09 -14.54
N ASP A 179 -2.57 0.94 -15.02
CA ASP A 179 -3.53 2.04 -15.19
C ASP A 179 -3.93 2.66 -13.84
N TYR A 180 -4.09 1.83 -12.81
CA TYR A 180 -4.35 2.29 -11.45
C TYR A 180 -3.27 3.25 -10.95
N PHE A 181 -2.01 2.89 -11.06
CA PHE A 181 -0.91 3.76 -10.66
C PHE A 181 -0.73 4.96 -11.61
N ALA A 182 -1.00 4.77 -12.92
CA ALA A 182 -0.88 5.83 -13.91
C ALA A 182 -1.81 7.00 -13.64
N ARG A 183 -3.04 6.74 -13.22
CA ARG A 183 -4.02 7.79 -12.87
C ARG A 183 -3.50 8.72 -11.78
N TYR A 184 -2.86 8.16 -10.75
CA TYR A 184 -2.29 8.97 -9.67
C TYR A 184 -1.05 9.72 -10.14
N ARG A 185 -0.16 9.06 -10.91
CA ARG A 185 1.08 9.64 -11.41
C ARG A 185 0.86 10.79 -12.40
N GLN A 186 -0.20 10.70 -13.23
CA GLN A 186 -0.44 11.62 -14.36
C GLN A 186 -0.45 13.11 -13.98
N PRO A 187 -1.13 13.56 -12.92
CA PRO A 187 -1.17 14.99 -12.55
C PRO A 187 0.07 15.49 -11.82
N LEU A 188 1.02 14.61 -11.46
CA LEU A 188 2.20 14.99 -10.68
C LEU A 188 3.32 15.46 -11.60
N HIS A 189 3.95 16.60 -11.29
CA HIS A 189 5.08 17.16 -12.00
C HIS A 189 6.39 17.01 -11.22
N THR A 190 6.30 17.06 -9.90
CA THR A 190 7.42 16.96 -8.97
C THR A 190 7.11 15.95 -7.86
N ARG A 191 8.13 15.53 -7.15
CA ARG A 191 7.98 14.67 -5.99
C ARG A 191 7.12 15.32 -4.89
N ASP A 192 7.27 16.61 -4.69
CA ASP A 192 6.55 17.36 -3.65
C ASP A 192 5.04 17.41 -3.91
N ASP A 193 4.60 17.24 -5.15
CA ASP A 193 3.18 17.15 -5.48
C ASP A 193 2.51 15.95 -4.80
N ILE A 194 3.25 14.87 -4.50
CA ILE A 194 2.75 13.70 -3.77
C ILE A 194 2.23 14.11 -2.39
N ALA A 195 2.93 15.00 -1.69
CA ALA A 195 2.50 15.48 -0.37
C ALA A 195 1.13 16.19 -0.39
N GLY A 196 0.80 16.83 -1.51
CA GLY A 196 -0.47 17.54 -1.73
C GLY A 196 -1.58 16.66 -2.30
N ALA A 197 -1.23 15.68 -3.13
CA ALA A 197 -2.16 14.77 -3.81
C ALA A 197 -2.45 13.55 -2.93
N SER A 198 -3.58 13.56 -2.20
CA SER A 198 -3.85 12.52 -1.20
C SER A 198 -4.01 11.10 -1.78
N GLY A 199 -4.50 10.96 -3.03
CA GLY A 199 -4.82 9.67 -3.62
C GLY A 199 -6.07 8.98 -3.04
N LEU A 200 -6.73 9.60 -2.05
CA LEU A 200 -7.94 9.07 -1.42
C LEU A 200 -9.18 9.41 -2.25
N SER A 201 -10.07 8.45 -2.45
CA SER A 201 -11.40 8.69 -2.99
C SER A 201 -12.32 9.35 -1.95
N THR A 202 -13.43 9.91 -2.40
CA THR A 202 -14.48 10.38 -1.49
C THR A 202 -15.01 9.25 -0.60
N ALA A 203 -15.11 8.03 -1.12
CA ALA A 203 -15.56 6.87 -0.37
C ALA A 203 -14.53 6.42 0.68
N ASP A 204 -13.22 6.48 0.38
CA ASP A 204 -12.18 6.23 1.38
C ASP A 204 -12.30 7.20 2.55
N VAL A 205 -12.44 8.49 2.26
CA VAL A 205 -12.61 9.54 3.26
C VAL A 205 -13.86 9.33 4.12
N GLN A 206 -14.99 8.98 3.51
CA GLN A 206 -16.23 8.70 4.24
C GLN A 206 -16.06 7.51 5.19
N ARG A 207 -15.44 6.41 4.71
CA ARG A 207 -15.23 5.21 5.51
C ARG A 207 -14.29 5.45 6.70
N VAL A 208 -13.16 6.13 6.48
CA VAL A 208 -12.23 6.41 7.58
C VAL A 208 -12.85 7.34 8.62
N ARG A 209 -13.63 8.34 8.22
CA ARG A 209 -14.36 9.22 9.15
C ARG A 209 -15.43 8.50 9.96
N ALA A 210 -16.09 7.50 9.39
CA ALA A 210 -17.05 6.68 10.11
C ALA A 210 -16.39 5.83 11.21
N LEU A 211 -15.14 5.39 10.99
CA LEU A 211 -14.35 4.65 11.99
C LEU A 211 -13.68 5.58 13.02
N HIS A 212 -13.33 6.79 12.61
CA HIS A 212 -12.61 7.80 13.42
C HIS A 212 -13.37 9.14 13.41
N PRO A 213 -14.53 9.23 14.08
CA PRO A 213 -15.30 10.48 14.13
C PRO A 213 -14.51 11.57 14.85
N PRO A 214 -14.74 12.85 14.53
CA PRO A 214 -14.18 13.98 15.26
C PRO A 214 -14.52 13.90 16.74
N ARG A 215 -13.63 14.37 17.58
CA ARG A 215 -13.81 14.47 19.05
C ARG A 215 -14.62 15.67 19.41
#